data_4fb8deeeb29fe49fdb66b3b474abe383
#
_entry.id   4fb8deeeb29fe49fdb66b3b474abe383
#
_cell.length_a   1.000
_cell.length_b   1.000
_cell.length_c   1.000
_cell.angle_alpha   90.00
_cell.angle_beta   90.00
_cell.angle_gamma   90.00
#
_symmetry.space_group_name_H-M   'P 1'
#
loop_
_entity.id
_entity.type
_entity.pdbx_description
1 polymer ?
#
loop_
_entity_poly.entity_id
_entity_poly.type
_entity_poly.pdbx_seq_one_letter_code
_entity_poly.pdbx_strand_id
1 'polypeptide(L)'
;ENYFTSDIMTDITHHLDIKNNSSNAITVICQKTVISAPNSLPSWGGASYCFAGNCYSASSTLPSSSAILGPGQEFKYSSNDLEAFSGYYIPAETVGISVVEYCFYDANNASDETCATITYDINETPASVADVTSQKAMNFFPNPAKEYTTISYNSNHKYHLKIVDILGNQVMDIHLSNVGKEDIYVGDLGKGIYFGNLVNNNKVIAIKKLIVK
;
A
#
# COMPACT_ATOMS: atom_id res chain seq x y z
N GLU A 1 -5.65 11.37 -7.38
CA GLU A 1 -5.10 10.81 -6.13
C GLU A 1 -4.72 9.34 -6.33
N ASN A 2 -3.77 8.83 -5.53
CA ASN A 2 -3.30 7.47 -5.64
C ASN A 2 -3.43 6.79 -4.27
N TYR A 3 -4.06 5.64 -4.25
CA TYR A 3 -4.22 4.81 -3.06
C TYR A 3 -3.51 3.48 -3.27
N PHE A 4 -2.64 3.12 -2.32
CA PHE A 4 -1.85 1.89 -2.33
C PHE A 4 -2.25 1.04 -1.12
N THR A 5 -2.50 -0.23 -1.32
CA THR A 5 -2.68 -1.19 -0.23
C THR A 5 -2.16 -2.57 -0.61
N SER A 6 -1.62 -3.27 0.37
CA SER A 6 -1.34 -4.71 0.31
C SER A 6 -2.46 -5.54 0.94
N ASP A 7 -3.41 -4.89 1.57
CA ASP A 7 -4.59 -5.56 2.10
C ASP A 7 -5.63 -5.70 0.99
N ILE A 8 -5.73 -6.89 0.44
CA ILE A 8 -6.66 -7.24 -0.65
C ILE A 8 -8.10 -7.46 -0.16
N MET A 9 -8.35 -7.34 1.15
CA MET A 9 -9.65 -7.58 1.79
C MET A 9 -10.30 -6.31 2.32
N THR A 10 -9.50 -5.31 2.71
CA THR A 10 -10.02 -4.09 3.34
C THR A 10 -10.42 -3.05 2.30
N ASP A 11 -11.59 -2.46 2.49
CA ASP A 11 -12.09 -1.39 1.64
C ASP A 11 -11.24 -0.13 1.79
N ILE A 12 -10.94 0.50 0.64
CA ILE A 12 -10.31 1.81 0.59
C ILE A 12 -11.42 2.86 0.55
N THR A 13 -11.37 3.82 1.46
CA THR A 13 -12.32 4.94 1.52
C THR A 13 -11.59 6.26 1.25
N HIS A 14 -12.21 7.13 0.46
CA HIS A 14 -11.70 8.47 0.18
C HIS A 14 -12.85 9.48 0.04
N HIS A 15 -12.53 10.76 0.14
CA HIS A 15 -13.51 11.85 0.09
C HIS A 15 -13.02 12.94 -0.83
N LEU A 16 -13.93 13.60 -1.53
CA LEU A 16 -13.65 14.78 -2.34
C LEU A 16 -14.53 15.92 -1.84
N ASP A 17 -13.92 17.07 -1.60
CA ASP A 17 -14.65 18.30 -1.32
C ASP A 17 -15.00 18.99 -2.64
N ILE A 18 -16.26 19.38 -2.80
CA ILE A 18 -16.80 19.97 -4.05
C ILE A 18 -17.25 21.39 -3.75
N LYS A 19 -16.64 22.38 -4.43
CA LYS A 19 -16.93 23.80 -4.21
C LYS A 19 -17.47 24.47 -5.46
N ASN A 20 -18.54 25.24 -5.29
CA ASN A 20 -19.04 26.13 -6.32
C ASN A 20 -18.30 27.47 -6.29
N ASN A 21 -17.44 27.70 -7.28
CA ASN A 21 -16.71 28.94 -7.42
C ASN A 21 -17.44 29.99 -8.27
N SER A 22 -18.64 29.67 -8.77
CA SER A 22 -19.45 30.60 -9.57
C SER A 22 -20.24 31.57 -8.69
N SER A 23 -20.82 32.60 -9.31
CA SER A 23 -21.72 33.56 -8.64
C SER A 23 -23.18 33.10 -8.58
N ASN A 24 -23.51 31.96 -9.17
CA ASN A 24 -24.87 31.42 -9.23
C ASN A 24 -24.95 30.07 -8.52
N ALA A 25 -26.15 29.69 -8.07
CA ALA A 25 -26.36 28.32 -7.63
C ALA A 25 -26.31 27.36 -8.84
N ILE A 26 -25.67 26.20 -8.66
CA ILE A 26 -25.55 25.13 -9.66
C ILE A 26 -26.21 23.87 -9.15
N THR A 27 -26.66 23.03 -10.09
CA THR A 27 -27.23 21.72 -9.79
C THR A 27 -26.19 20.66 -10.15
N VAL A 28 -25.45 20.19 -9.15
CA VAL A 28 -24.29 19.28 -9.34
C VAL A 28 -24.76 17.84 -9.48
N ILE A 29 -24.22 17.14 -10.46
CA ILE A 29 -24.35 15.69 -10.68
C ILE A 29 -22.94 15.10 -10.72
N CYS A 30 -22.77 13.88 -10.21
CA CYS A 30 -21.54 13.11 -10.31
C CYS A 30 -21.70 11.97 -11.29
N GLN A 31 -20.75 11.82 -12.22
CA GLN A 31 -20.63 10.68 -13.12
C GLN A 31 -19.34 9.92 -12.82
N LYS A 32 -19.46 8.62 -12.54
CA LYS A 32 -18.34 7.71 -12.40
C LYS A 32 -18.03 7.03 -13.74
N THR A 33 -16.76 6.98 -14.11
CA THR A 33 -16.25 6.22 -15.25
C THR A 33 -15.07 5.34 -14.80
N VAL A 34 -15.16 4.03 -15.03
CA VAL A 34 -14.03 3.12 -14.84
C VAL A 34 -13.17 3.16 -16.09
N ILE A 35 -11.98 3.78 -16.01
CA ILE A 35 -11.04 3.89 -17.14
C ILE A 35 -10.33 2.57 -17.36
N SER A 36 -9.90 1.91 -16.29
CA SER A 36 -9.28 0.58 -16.33
C SER A 36 -9.50 -0.16 -15.02
N ALA A 37 -9.58 -1.49 -15.10
CA ALA A 37 -9.61 -2.37 -13.94
C ALA A 37 -9.04 -3.75 -14.33
N PRO A 38 -8.54 -4.55 -13.37
CA PRO A 38 -8.13 -5.92 -13.62
C PRO A 38 -9.29 -6.77 -14.16
N ASN A 39 -9.03 -7.59 -15.17
CA ASN A 39 -10.04 -8.48 -15.75
C ASN A 39 -10.56 -9.54 -14.76
N SER A 40 -9.77 -9.84 -13.71
CA SER A 40 -10.13 -10.79 -12.66
C SER A 40 -11.01 -10.18 -11.56
N LEU A 41 -11.26 -8.85 -11.60
CA LEU A 41 -12.07 -8.18 -10.58
C LEU A 41 -13.52 -8.70 -10.64
N PRO A 42 -14.06 -9.30 -9.57
CA PRO A 42 -15.42 -9.81 -9.58
C PRO A 42 -16.45 -8.67 -9.58
N SER A 43 -17.68 -8.97 -9.97
CA SER A 43 -18.76 -7.97 -10.09
C SER A 43 -19.16 -7.28 -8.78
N TRP A 44 -18.80 -7.86 -7.62
CA TRP A 44 -19.03 -7.26 -6.30
C TRP A 44 -17.86 -6.40 -5.79
N GLY A 45 -16.70 -6.46 -6.49
CA GLY A 45 -15.53 -5.60 -6.25
C GLY A 45 -15.56 -4.32 -7.07
N GLY A 46 -14.57 -3.46 -6.83
CA GLY A 46 -14.37 -2.22 -7.56
C GLY A 46 -14.92 -0.97 -6.87
N ALA A 47 -15.05 0.11 -7.63
CA ALA A 47 -15.34 1.44 -7.12
C ALA A 47 -16.85 1.72 -7.00
N SER A 48 -17.34 1.91 -5.81
CA SER A 48 -18.65 2.46 -5.47
C SER A 48 -18.50 3.87 -4.89
N TYR A 49 -19.59 4.62 -4.81
CA TYR A 49 -19.55 5.96 -4.23
C TYR A 49 -20.92 6.39 -3.70
N CYS A 50 -20.92 7.36 -2.79
CA CYS A 50 -22.11 8.06 -2.35
C CYS A 50 -21.98 9.55 -2.70
N PHE A 51 -23.07 10.15 -3.17
CA PHE A 51 -23.19 11.59 -3.45
C PHE A 51 -24.66 12.00 -3.46
N ALA A 52 -24.95 13.23 -3.07
CA ALA A 52 -26.32 13.78 -3.04
C ALA A 52 -27.30 12.89 -2.25
N GLY A 53 -26.87 12.38 -1.10
CA GLY A 53 -27.67 11.54 -0.20
C GLY A 53 -27.94 10.12 -0.69
N ASN A 54 -27.37 9.69 -1.82
CA ASN A 54 -27.56 8.35 -2.39
C ASN A 54 -26.22 7.65 -2.63
N CYS A 55 -26.24 6.30 -2.57
CA CYS A 55 -25.06 5.49 -2.85
C CYS A 55 -25.24 4.65 -4.13
N TYR A 56 -24.15 4.51 -4.88
CA TYR A 56 -24.11 3.88 -6.20
C TYR A 56 -23.12 2.72 -6.17
N SER A 57 -23.55 1.55 -6.57
CA SER A 57 -22.73 0.33 -6.57
C SER A 57 -21.57 0.40 -7.55
N ALA A 58 -20.62 -0.54 -7.41
CA ALA A 58 -19.49 -0.66 -8.35
C ALA A 58 -19.94 -0.84 -9.80
N SER A 59 -21.02 -1.57 -10.03
CA SER A 59 -21.59 -1.81 -11.36
C SER A 59 -22.44 -0.66 -11.92
N SER A 60 -22.74 0.39 -11.13
CA SER A 60 -23.53 1.52 -11.60
C SER A 60 -22.77 2.33 -12.64
N THR A 61 -23.38 2.55 -13.79
CA THR A 61 -22.90 3.41 -14.89
C THR A 61 -23.75 4.67 -15.05
N LEU A 62 -24.81 4.81 -14.25
CA LEU A 62 -25.72 5.95 -14.30
C LEU A 62 -25.14 7.13 -13.51
N PRO A 63 -25.42 8.37 -13.95
CA PRO A 63 -25.11 9.55 -13.15
C PRO A 63 -25.80 9.51 -11.77
N SER A 64 -25.26 10.25 -10.81
CA SER A 64 -25.86 10.38 -9.50
C SER A 64 -27.19 11.17 -9.53
N SER A 65 -27.92 11.16 -8.43
CA SER A 65 -28.88 12.19 -8.11
C SER A 65 -28.17 13.55 -8.07
N SER A 66 -28.92 14.62 -8.25
CA SER A 66 -28.41 15.99 -8.21
C SER A 66 -28.51 16.59 -6.81
N ALA A 67 -27.58 17.49 -6.48
CA ALA A 67 -27.62 18.34 -5.31
C ALA A 67 -27.43 19.80 -5.71
N ILE A 68 -28.10 20.73 -5.00
CA ILE A 68 -27.96 22.16 -5.26
C ILE A 68 -26.83 22.72 -4.42
N LEU A 69 -25.87 23.38 -5.06
CA LEU A 69 -24.72 24.01 -4.42
C LEU A 69 -24.77 25.54 -4.69
N GLY A 70 -25.04 26.33 -3.68
CA GLY A 70 -25.10 27.77 -3.77
C GLY A 70 -23.78 28.44 -4.08
N PRO A 71 -23.76 29.74 -4.44
CA PRO A 71 -22.54 30.47 -4.73
C PRO A 71 -21.55 30.43 -3.57
N GLY A 72 -20.31 30.01 -3.83
CA GLY A 72 -19.25 29.91 -2.83
C GLY A 72 -19.44 28.81 -1.78
N GLN A 73 -20.54 28.04 -1.84
CA GLN A 73 -20.77 26.90 -0.96
C GLN A 73 -19.89 25.71 -1.35
N GLU A 74 -19.76 24.79 -0.41
CA GLU A 74 -18.92 23.61 -0.55
C GLU A 74 -19.57 22.43 0.18
N PHE A 75 -19.63 21.27 -0.48
CA PHE A 75 -19.95 19.99 0.15
C PHE A 75 -18.67 19.40 0.74
N LYS A 76 -18.65 19.23 2.06
CA LYS A 76 -17.50 18.71 2.81
C LYS A 76 -17.87 17.48 3.61
N TYR A 77 -17.14 16.41 3.43
CA TYR A 77 -17.29 15.23 4.26
C TYR A 77 -17.04 15.52 5.76
N SER A 78 -16.04 16.35 6.06
CA SER A 78 -15.71 16.74 7.45
C SER A 78 -16.84 17.47 8.20
N SER A 79 -17.84 18.00 7.48
CA SER A 79 -18.99 18.68 8.05
C SER A 79 -20.20 17.76 8.31
N ASN A 80 -20.06 16.43 8.15
CA ASN A 80 -21.14 15.45 8.14
C ASN A 80 -22.27 15.80 7.13
N ASP A 81 -21.87 16.40 6.01
CA ASP A 81 -22.78 16.76 4.94
C ASP A 81 -23.20 15.49 4.18
N LEU A 82 -24.49 15.16 4.23
CA LEU A 82 -25.04 13.97 3.55
C LEU A 82 -24.96 14.08 2.02
N GLU A 83 -24.78 15.28 1.49
CA GLU A 83 -24.62 15.53 0.05
C GLU A 83 -23.16 15.42 -0.41
N ALA A 84 -22.20 15.37 0.55
CA ALA A 84 -20.78 15.26 0.26
C ALA A 84 -20.42 13.94 -0.45
N PHE A 85 -19.34 13.98 -1.22
CA PHE A 85 -18.84 12.80 -1.92
C PHE A 85 -18.04 11.90 -0.99
N SER A 86 -18.33 10.61 -1.06
CA SER A 86 -17.54 9.54 -0.46
C SER A 86 -17.35 8.41 -1.48
N GLY A 87 -16.09 8.11 -1.79
CA GLY A 87 -15.73 7.01 -2.66
C GLY A 87 -15.22 5.82 -1.87
N TYR A 88 -15.53 4.63 -2.36
CA TYR A 88 -15.14 3.34 -1.77
C TYR A 88 -14.60 2.45 -2.87
N TYR A 89 -13.55 1.70 -2.58
CA TYR A 89 -13.03 0.68 -3.48
C TYR A 89 -12.83 -0.64 -2.74
N ILE A 90 -13.45 -1.69 -3.26
CA ILE A 90 -13.33 -3.05 -2.72
C ILE A 90 -12.36 -3.83 -3.60
N PRO A 91 -11.17 -4.20 -3.10
CA PRO A 91 -10.18 -4.98 -3.86
C PRO A 91 -10.66 -6.37 -4.24
N ALA A 92 -11.52 -6.98 -3.43
CA ALA A 92 -12.14 -8.28 -3.69
C ALA A 92 -11.11 -9.37 -4.02
N GLU A 93 -10.04 -9.45 -3.22
CA GLU A 93 -8.91 -10.39 -3.37
C GLU A 93 -8.23 -10.29 -4.75
N THR A 94 -8.34 -9.15 -5.42
CA THR A 94 -7.80 -8.96 -6.76
C THR A 94 -6.64 -7.97 -6.75
N VAL A 95 -5.48 -8.43 -7.21
CA VAL A 95 -4.27 -7.63 -7.38
C VAL A 95 -4.31 -6.90 -8.71
N GLY A 96 -3.77 -5.71 -8.74
CA GLY A 96 -3.64 -4.91 -9.96
C GLY A 96 -4.04 -3.46 -9.77
N ILE A 97 -4.07 -2.72 -10.86
CA ILE A 97 -4.35 -1.29 -10.87
C ILE A 97 -5.73 -1.04 -11.45
N SER A 98 -6.56 -0.32 -10.69
CA SER A 98 -7.81 0.25 -11.19
C SER A 98 -7.71 1.78 -11.27
N VAL A 99 -8.18 2.35 -12.35
CA VAL A 99 -8.25 3.80 -12.56
C VAL A 99 -9.70 4.19 -12.77
N VAL A 100 -10.19 5.08 -11.92
CA VAL A 100 -11.58 5.53 -11.91
C VAL A 100 -11.61 7.05 -11.95
N GLU A 101 -12.45 7.60 -12.76
CA GLU A 101 -12.69 9.03 -12.86
C GLU A 101 -14.08 9.36 -12.32
N TYR A 102 -14.15 10.42 -11.54
CA TYR A 102 -15.39 11.01 -11.02
C TYR A 102 -15.48 12.44 -11.56
N CYS A 103 -16.45 12.70 -12.42
CA CYS A 103 -16.71 14.03 -12.99
C CYS A 103 -17.94 14.64 -12.35
N PHE A 104 -17.80 15.86 -11.83
CA PHE A 104 -18.86 16.67 -11.28
C PHE A 104 -19.19 17.78 -12.26
N TYR A 105 -20.45 17.90 -12.66
CA TYR A 105 -20.89 18.87 -13.65
C TYR A 105 -22.23 19.49 -13.28
N ASP A 106 -22.49 20.71 -13.79
CA ASP A 106 -23.81 21.33 -13.65
C ASP A 106 -24.82 20.64 -14.59
N ALA A 107 -25.91 20.13 -14.03
CA ALA A 107 -26.99 19.49 -14.77
C ALA A 107 -27.60 20.39 -15.87
N ASN A 108 -27.49 21.72 -15.73
CA ASN A 108 -27.99 22.69 -16.70
C ASN A 108 -26.94 23.09 -17.75
N ASN A 109 -25.66 22.77 -17.51
CA ASN A 109 -24.54 23.05 -18.41
C ASN A 109 -23.44 21.99 -18.27
N ALA A 110 -23.60 20.88 -18.97
CA ALA A 110 -22.66 19.75 -18.88
C ALA A 110 -21.22 20.07 -19.33
N SER A 111 -20.97 21.23 -19.96
CA SER A 111 -19.62 21.69 -20.26
C SER A 111 -18.91 22.38 -19.10
N ASP A 112 -19.64 22.72 -18.04
CA ASP A 112 -19.09 23.19 -16.76
C ASP A 112 -18.87 21.97 -15.84
N GLU A 113 -17.73 21.32 -16.03
CA GLU A 113 -17.36 20.11 -15.32
C GLU A 113 -15.96 20.19 -14.73
N THR A 114 -15.75 19.42 -13.66
CA THR A 114 -14.44 19.13 -13.09
C THR A 114 -14.35 17.67 -12.74
N CYS A 115 -13.21 17.04 -13.03
CA CYS A 115 -13.01 15.62 -12.82
C CYS A 115 -11.86 15.34 -11.86
N ALA A 116 -11.99 14.29 -11.08
CA ALA A 116 -10.94 13.72 -10.24
C ALA A 116 -10.66 12.28 -10.66
N THR A 117 -9.41 12.01 -11.03
CA THR A 117 -8.97 10.64 -11.34
C THR A 117 -8.35 10.03 -10.09
N ILE A 118 -8.85 8.87 -9.70
CA ILE A 118 -8.38 8.08 -8.56
C ILE A 118 -7.74 6.79 -9.08
N THR A 119 -6.52 6.51 -8.64
CA THR A 119 -5.81 5.27 -8.93
C THR A 119 -5.77 4.41 -7.67
N TYR A 120 -6.26 3.19 -7.77
CA TYR A 120 -6.16 2.16 -6.73
C TYR A 120 -5.13 1.13 -7.19
N ASP A 121 -4.00 1.08 -6.51
CA ASP A 121 -2.91 0.14 -6.79
C ASP A 121 -2.88 -0.92 -5.69
N ILE A 122 -3.43 -2.09 -6.02
CA ILE A 122 -3.54 -3.23 -5.11
C ILE A 122 -2.40 -4.19 -5.42
N ASN A 123 -1.42 -4.23 -4.55
CA ASN A 123 -0.24 -5.06 -4.70
C ASN A 123 -0.20 -6.14 -3.61
N GLU A 124 0.00 -7.42 -4.01
CA GLU A 124 0.27 -8.52 -3.05
C GLU A 124 1.57 -8.33 -2.28
N THR A 125 2.48 -7.52 -2.83
CA THR A 125 3.69 -7.14 -2.13
C THR A 125 3.57 -5.68 -1.74
N PRO A 126 3.44 -5.37 -0.45
CA PRO A 126 3.81 -4.06 0.00
C PRO A 126 5.25 -3.80 -0.46
N ALA A 127 5.57 -2.56 -0.87
CA ALA A 127 6.91 -2.03 -0.62
C ALA A 127 7.08 -1.92 0.92
N SER A 128 6.64 -2.91 1.65
CA SER A 128 6.96 -3.11 3.05
C SER A 128 8.28 -3.88 3.03
N VAL A 129 9.22 -3.42 3.76
CA VAL A 129 10.09 -4.30 4.53
C VAL A 129 9.20 -5.48 4.92
N ALA A 130 9.40 -6.63 4.25
CA ALA A 130 8.64 -7.86 4.50
C ALA A 130 8.52 -7.96 6.00
N ASP A 131 7.30 -8.00 6.48
CA ASP A 131 7.03 -8.09 7.91
C ASP A 131 7.89 -9.22 8.41
N VAL A 132 8.92 -8.90 9.23
CA VAL A 132 9.92 -9.86 9.69
C VAL A 132 9.24 -10.73 10.75
N THR A 133 8.08 -11.31 10.41
CA THR A 133 7.45 -12.40 11.16
C THR A 133 8.30 -13.66 11.14
N SER A 134 9.38 -13.67 10.35
CA SER A 134 10.45 -14.64 10.46
C SER A 134 11.47 -14.30 11.56
N GLN A 135 11.06 -13.66 12.67
CA GLN A 135 11.93 -13.57 13.87
C GLN A 135 12.44 -14.95 14.32
N LYS A 136 11.81 -16.04 13.87
CA LYS A 136 12.27 -17.42 14.04
C LYS A 136 13.20 -17.93 12.93
N ALA A 137 13.37 -17.22 11.82
CA ALA A 137 14.13 -17.75 10.68
C ALA A 137 15.63 -17.66 10.87
N MET A 138 16.15 -16.76 11.73
CA MET A 138 17.59 -16.59 11.98
C MET A 138 17.85 -15.95 13.34
N ASN A 139 18.86 -16.45 14.05
CA ASN A 139 19.36 -15.81 15.29
C ASN A 139 20.88 -15.91 15.36
N PHE A 140 21.50 -14.90 16.03
CA PHE A 140 22.92 -14.90 16.43
C PHE A 140 23.05 -15.12 17.93
N PHE A 141 23.93 -16.03 18.35
CA PHE A 141 24.26 -16.25 19.75
C PHE A 141 25.72 -16.68 19.92
N PRO A 142 26.53 -16.03 20.79
CA PRO A 142 26.18 -14.85 21.57
C PRO A 142 25.99 -13.60 20.71
N ASN A 143 25.11 -12.71 21.16
CA ASN A 143 24.95 -11.37 20.61
C ASN A 143 24.66 -10.41 21.79
N PRO A 144 25.61 -9.55 22.20
CA PRO A 144 26.84 -9.16 21.52
C PRO A 144 27.92 -10.25 21.44
N ALA A 145 28.59 -10.31 20.26
CA ALA A 145 29.70 -11.19 19.96
C ALA A 145 31.06 -10.50 20.24
N LYS A 146 32.10 -11.29 20.50
CA LYS A 146 33.51 -10.83 20.57
C LYS A 146 34.29 -11.32 19.35
N GLU A 147 34.63 -12.61 19.32
CA GLU A 147 35.38 -13.24 18.24
C GLU A 147 34.48 -14.13 17.38
N TYR A 148 33.54 -14.84 17.99
CA TYR A 148 32.64 -15.75 17.32
C TYR A 148 31.18 -15.51 17.71
N THR A 149 30.28 -15.80 16.79
CA THR A 149 28.85 -15.93 17.01
C THR A 149 28.33 -17.11 16.20
N THR A 150 27.41 -17.88 16.75
CA THR A 150 26.72 -18.94 16.04
C THR A 150 25.46 -18.38 15.40
N ILE A 151 25.30 -18.54 14.08
CA ILE A 151 24.04 -18.31 13.42
C ILE A 151 23.20 -19.58 13.50
N SER A 152 21.91 -19.46 13.87
CA SER A 152 20.93 -20.54 13.73
C SER A 152 19.87 -20.11 12.71
N TYR A 153 19.49 -20.99 11.79
CA TYR A 153 18.58 -20.74 10.68
C TYR A 153 17.83 -22.01 10.29
N ASN A 154 16.74 -21.87 9.50
CA ASN A 154 16.02 -23.02 8.98
C ASN A 154 16.82 -23.66 7.82
N SER A 155 17.15 -24.95 7.92
CA SER A 155 18.05 -25.64 7.00
C SER A 155 17.40 -26.19 5.72
N ASN A 156 16.15 -25.83 5.43
CA ASN A 156 15.39 -26.41 4.30
C ASN A 156 15.85 -25.92 2.91
N HIS A 157 16.75 -24.92 2.85
CA HIS A 157 17.23 -24.32 1.61
C HIS A 157 18.71 -23.94 1.71
N LYS A 158 19.34 -23.71 0.56
CA LYS A 158 20.68 -23.12 0.50
C LYS A 158 20.58 -21.61 0.72
N TYR A 159 21.32 -21.11 1.71
CA TYR A 159 21.31 -19.71 2.05
C TYR A 159 22.70 -19.09 1.94
N HIS A 160 22.71 -17.76 1.73
CA HIS A 160 23.86 -16.92 1.93
C HIS A 160 23.58 -15.98 3.12
N LEU A 161 24.56 -15.80 3.98
CA LEU A 161 24.56 -14.77 4.99
C LEU A 161 25.42 -13.61 4.51
N LYS A 162 24.80 -12.47 4.26
CA LYS A 162 25.51 -11.21 3.97
C LYS A 162 25.46 -10.34 5.20
N ILE A 163 26.63 -9.96 5.75
CA ILE A 163 26.73 -9.03 6.87
C ILE A 163 27.07 -7.65 6.29
N VAL A 164 26.30 -6.65 6.67
CA VAL A 164 26.49 -5.26 6.27
C VAL A 164 26.69 -4.36 7.49
N ASP A 165 27.43 -3.28 7.32
CA ASP A 165 27.56 -2.22 8.32
C ASP A 165 26.31 -1.31 8.37
N ILE A 166 26.30 -0.31 9.23
CA ILE A 166 25.20 0.66 9.37
C ILE A 166 24.99 1.55 8.13
N LEU A 167 25.99 1.63 7.24
CA LEU A 167 25.92 2.39 5.99
C LEU A 167 25.45 1.51 4.80
N GLY A 168 25.25 0.20 5.05
CA GLY A 168 24.85 -0.77 4.04
C GLY A 168 26.05 -1.37 3.26
N ASN A 169 27.30 -1.08 3.61
CA ASN A 169 28.46 -1.69 2.98
C ASN A 169 28.55 -3.17 3.40
N GLN A 170 28.68 -4.07 2.42
CA GLN A 170 28.88 -5.49 2.69
C GLN A 170 30.27 -5.73 3.25
N VAL A 171 30.35 -6.26 4.47
CA VAL A 171 31.60 -6.58 5.15
C VAL A 171 31.90 -8.07 5.18
N MET A 172 30.89 -8.92 4.95
CA MET A 172 31.07 -10.38 4.92
C MET A 172 30.01 -11.04 4.03
N ASP A 173 30.37 -12.14 3.32
CA ASP A 173 29.45 -12.97 2.54
C ASP A 173 29.81 -14.45 2.78
N ILE A 174 28.89 -15.22 3.32
CA ILE A 174 29.10 -16.59 3.75
C ILE A 174 28.03 -17.48 3.12
N HIS A 175 28.47 -18.56 2.47
CA HIS A 175 27.56 -19.63 2.05
C HIS A 175 27.27 -20.52 3.25
N LEU A 176 26.00 -20.59 3.65
CA LEU A 176 25.58 -21.41 4.77
C LEU A 176 25.36 -22.85 4.34
N SER A 177 25.79 -23.77 5.18
CA SER A 177 25.54 -25.22 5.00
C SER A 177 24.09 -25.59 5.31
N ASN A 178 23.63 -26.79 4.95
CA ASN A 178 22.26 -27.24 5.24
C ASN A 178 22.10 -27.81 6.67
N VAL A 179 22.96 -27.39 7.61
CA VAL A 179 22.98 -27.95 8.98
C VAL A 179 22.07 -27.15 9.95
N GLY A 180 21.70 -25.92 9.57
CA GLY A 180 20.82 -25.05 10.38
C GLY A 180 21.53 -24.29 11.51
N LYS A 181 22.84 -24.55 11.74
CA LYS A 181 23.70 -23.81 12.67
C LYS A 181 25.11 -23.75 12.12
N GLU A 182 25.77 -22.59 12.29
CA GLU A 182 27.14 -22.38 11.84
C GLU A 182 27.84 -21.31 12.66
N ASP A 183 29.12 -21.55 13.00
CA ASP A 183 29.92 -20.59 13.74
C ASP A 183 30.57 -19.60 12.78
N ILE A 184 30.43 -18.34 13.09
CA ILE A 184 30.93 -17.22 12.29
C ILE A 184 32.00 -16.48 13.08
N TYR A 185 33.19 -16.37 12.51
CA TYR A 185 34.24 -15.54 13.06
C TYR A 185 33.99 -14.08 12.72
N VAL A 186 33.87 -13.25 13.74
CA VAL A 186 33.59 -11.81 13.64
C VAL A 186 34.70 -10.95 14.25
N GLY A 187 35.81 -11.59 14.66
CA GLY A 187 36.91 -10.89 15.34
C GLY A 187 37.62 -9.85 14.47
N ASP A 188 37.55 -9.98 13.14
CA ASP A 188 38.13 -8.99 12.21
C ASP A 188 37.19 -7.81 11.95
N LEU A 189 35.94 -7.88 12.40
CA LEU A 189 35.00 -6.76 12.31
C LEU A 189 35.30 -5.74 13.43
N GLY A 190 35.26 -4.47 13.09
CA GLY A 190 35.34 -3.40 14.10
C GLY A 190 34.20 -3.49 15.11
N LYS A 191 34.40 -2.96 16.34
CA LYS A 191 33.32 -2.85 17.31
C LYS A 191 32.19 -2.00 16.75
N GLY A 192 30.97 -2.51 16.76
CA GLY A 192 29.86 -1.80 16.14
C GLY A 192 28.57 -2.61 16.00
N ILE A 193 27.63 -2.02 15.29
CA ILE A 193 26.35 -2.63 14.93
C ILE A 193 26.42 -3.03 13.45
N TYR A 194 26.01 -4.25 13.19
CA TYR A 194 25.93 -4.85 11.86
C TYR A 194 24.55 -5.46 11.66
N PHE A 195 24.20 -5.70 10.41
CA PHE A 195 22.98 -6.42 10.05
C PHE A 195 23.33 -7.65 9.22
N GLY A 196 22.94 -8.81 9.72
CA GLY A 196 23.01 -10.05 8.96
C GLY A 196 21.75 -10.22 8.13
N ASN A 197 21.93 -10.32 6.82
CA ASN A 197 20.87 -10.57 5.84
C ASN A 197 20.94 -12.03 5.40
N LEU A 198 19.91 -12.82 5.70
CA LEU A 198 19.78 -14.18 5.20
C LEU A 198 19.16 -14.12 3.79
N VAL A 199 19.89 -14.61 2.79
CA VAL A 199 19.52 -14.48 1.38
C VAL A 199 19.28 -15.86 0.77
N ASN A 200 18.17 -16.02 0.05
CA ASN A 200 17.87 -17.20 -0.78
C ASN A 200 17.45 -16.72 -2.19
N ASN A 201 18.05 -17.29 -3.24
CA ASN A 201 17.76 -16.94 -4.63
C ASN A 201 17.73 -15.40 -4.89
N ASN A 202 18.75 -14.69 -4.41
CA ASN A 202 18.90 -13.23 -4.48
C ASN A 202 17.81 -12.42 -3.72
N LYS A 203 16.94 -13.06 -2.94
CA LYS A 203 15.95 -12.39 -2.11
C LYS A 203 16.36 -12.46 -0.64
N VAL A 204 16.34 -11.33 0.04
CA VAL A 204 16.53 -11.27 1.51
C VAL A 204 15.26 -11.80 2.17
N ILE A 205 15.42 -12.85 2.99
CA ILE A 205 14.31 -13.54 3.68
C ILE A 205 14.28 -13.28 5.18
N ALA A 206 15.40 -12.84 5.76
CA ALA A 206 15.46 -12.41 7.17
C ALA A 206 16.61 -11.41 7.37
N ILE A 207 16.41 -10.48 8.29
CA ILE A 207 17.42 -9.52 8.73
C ILE A 207 17.54 -9.59 10.26
N LYS A 208 18.76 -9.65 10.78
CA LYS A 208 18.99 -9.67 12.22
C LYS A 208 20.16 -8.77 12.59
N LYS A 209 19.97 -7.98 13.65
CA LYS A 209 21.03 -7.15 14.22
C LYS A 209 22.09 -8.02 14.89
N LEU A 210 23.37 -7.75 14.61
CA LEU A 210 24.56 -8.31 15.23
C LEU A 210 25.35 -7.16 15.87
N ILE A 211 25.73 -7.32 17.12
CA ILE A 211 26.58 -6.36 17.87
C ILE A 211 27.93 -7.03 18.09
N VAL A 212 29.02 -6.38 17.66
CA VAL A 212 30.41 -6.79 17.90
C VAL A 212 31.02 -5.87 18.95
N LYS A 213 31.69 -6.45 19.97
CA LYS A 213 32.30 -5.73 21.13
C LYS A 213 33.81 -5.86 21.17
#